data_2f4001fb0678bc5b62a49346f3ec5d7b
#
_entry.id   2f4001fb0678bc5b62a49346f3ec5d7b
#
_cell.length_a   1.000
_cell.length_b   1.000
_cell.length_c   1.000
_cell.angle_alpha   90.00
_cell.angle_beta   90.00
_cell.angle_gamma   90.00
#
_symmetry.space_group_name_H-M   'P 1'
#
loop_
_entity.id
_entity.type
_entity.pdbx_description
1 polymer ?
#
loop_
_entity_poly.entity_id
_entity_poly.type
_entity_poly.pdbx_seq_one_letter_code
_entity_poly.pdbx_strand_id
1 'polypeptide(L)'
;MLGTFVIGCAAGVVQHTTIVGSWLIALYGTIELVVDKTVQLGHVLAGRTPTGEVLSVSSSDSDTFGATLENMSRLVAAILSFSVVVVIVLSTSPVLGLVVLGAVPVIVGSGLPLLRPLHRARAVERTRSSDLTSRATDIVAGLRILRGIGGERTFGDAYATQSQRTREAGVRTGIWQAGTESLSVLLSGVLLVVLTWIGSHELLAGRLTLGQLVSFFGYAAFLVIPIQIFFWCVQRLVDGHVSAAKTITLLGQPVPWRDGTKPLISGDVVDQVSG
;
A
#
# COMPACT_ATOMS: atom_id res chain seq x y z
N MET A 1 2.79 -6.35 35.82
CA MET A 1 1.70 -5.74 35.02
C MET A 1 2.04 -4.31 34.56
N LEU A 2 2.28 -3.33 35.47
CA LEU A 2 2.64 -1.95 35.08
C LEU A 2 3.90 -1.88 34.19
N GLY A 3 4.96 -2.63 34.54
CA GLY A 3 6.21 -2.64 33.75
C GLY A 3 6.04 -3.17 32.34
N THR A 4 5.26 -4.23 32.14
CA THR A 4 4.96 -4.77 30.79
C THR A 4 4.14 -3.81 29.97
N PHE A 5 3.21 -3.08 30.57
CA PHE A 5 2.42 -2.05 29.90
C PHE A 5 3.32 -0.88 29.44
N VAL A 6 4.19 -0.38 30.32
CA VAL A 6 5.12 0.72 29.96
C VAL A 6 6.07 0.31 28.82
N ILE A 7 6.63 -0.91 28.89
CA ILE A 7 7.49 -1.45 27.82
C ILE A 7 6.69 -1.55 26.51
N GLY A 8 5.45 -2.03 26.55
CA GLY A 8 4.58 -2.13 25.38
C GLY A 8 4.29 -0.77 24.75
N CYS A 9 3.98 0.25 25.55
CA CYS A 9 3.77 1.62 25.08
C CYS A 9 5.04 2.21 24.46
N ALA A 10 6.19 2.06 25.12
CA ALA A 10 7.47 2.54 24.59
C ALA A 10 7.83 1.86 23.26
N ALA A 11 7.69 0.53 23.19
CA ALA A 11 7.90 -0.22 21.95
C ALA A 11 6.95 0.22 20.84
N GLY A 12 5.68 0.48 21.15
CA GLY A 12 4.69 0.97 20.19
C GLY A 12 5.07 2.36 19.63
N VAL A 13 5.54 3.27 20.46
CA VAL A 13 6.02 4.59 20.02
C VAL A 13 7.25 4.45 19.11
N VAL A 14 8.24 3.66 19.51
CA VAL A 14 9.44 3.42 18.70
C VAL A 14 9.06 2.77 17.36
N GLN A 15 8.19 1.78 17.39
CA GLN A 15 7.71 1.15 16.16
C GLN A 15 7.03 2.15 15.24
N HIS A 16 6.10 2.96 15.75
CA HIS A 16 5.36 3.93 14.95
C HIS A 16 6.29 5.00 14.35
N THR A 17 7.19 5.57 15.15
CA THR A 17 8.15 6.57 14.65
C THR A 17 9.10 6.01 13.60
N THR A 18 9.57 4.77 13.77
CA THR A 18 10.43 4.10 12.78
C THR A 18 9.68 3.83 11.47
N ILE A 19 8.44 3.37 11.54
CA ILE A 19 7.61 3.08 10.37
C ILE A 19 7.33 4.37 9.59
N VAL A 20 6.88 5.44 10.27
CA VAL A 20 6.62 6.74 9.64
C VAL A 20 7.91 7.36 9.10
N GLY A 21 9.02 7.25 9.82
CA GLY A 21 10.33 7.68 9.35
C GLY A 21 10.75 6.97 8.06
N SER A 22 10.54 5.67 7.95
CA SER A 22 10.83 4.89 6.74
C SER A 22 10.00 5.37 5.54
N TRP A 23 8.71 5.64 5.75
CA TRP A 23 7.83 6.18 4.72
C TRP A 23 8.30 7.56 4.25
N LEU A 24 8.60 8.48 5.17
CA LEU A 24 9.06 9.84 4.86
C LEU A 24 10.40 9.82 4.10
N ILE A 25 11.36 9.01 4.53
CA ILE A 25 12.67 8.89 3.86
C ILE A 25 12.50 8.38 2.44
N ALA A 26 11.66 7.37 2.22
CA ALA A 26 11.41 6.84 0.89
C ALA A 26 10.65 7.83 0.00
N LEU A 27 9.62 8.48 0.54
CA LEU A 27 8.82 9.48 -0.17
C LEU A 27 9.70 10.67 -0.62
N TYR A 28 10.30 11.35 0.34
CA TYR A 28 11.09 12.56 0.04
C TYR A 28 12.38 12.25 -0.70
N GLY A 29 13.06 11.15 -0.38
CA GLY A 29 14.25 10.72 -1.12
C GLY A 29 13.95 10.41 -2.58
N THR A 30 12.80 9.78 -2.88
CA THR A 30 12.38 9.55 -4.26
C THR A 30 12.04 10.86 -4.97
N ILE A 31 11.33 11.79 -4.31
CA ILE A 31 11.01 13.11 -4.86
C ILE A 31 12.30 13.87 -5.20
N GLU A 32 13.27 13.90 -4.29
CA GLU A 32 14.56 14.58 -4.47
C GLU A 32 15.30 14.01 -5.69
N LEU A 33 15.43 12.67 -5.78
CA LEU A 33 16.06 12.01 -6.93
C LEU A 33 15.36 12.34 -8.26
N VAL A 34 14.02 12.37 -8.27
CA VAL A 34 13.24 12.70 -9.46
C VAL A 34 13.41 14.16 -9.85
N VAL A 35 13.40 15.08 -8.88
CA VAL A 35 13.62 16.52 -9.12
C VAL A 35 15.02 16.76 -9.65
N ASP A 36 16.05 16.20 -9.03
CA ASP A 36 17.44 16.31 -9.50
C ASP A 36 17.59 15.80 -10.93
N LYS A 37 16.99 14.64 -11.22
CA LYS A 37 17.02 14.09 -12.56
C LYS A 37 16.29 14.97 -13.58
N THR A 38 15.17 15.56 -13.18
CA THR A 38 14.39 16.50 -14.00
C THR A 38 15.23 17.73 -14.36
N VAL A 39 15.93 18.28 -13.38
CA VAL A 39 16.86 19.41 -13.59
C VAL A 39 17.99 19.01 -14.53
N GLN A 40 18.61 17.83 -14.35
CA GLN A 40 19.68 17.33 -15.23
C GLN A 40 19.22 17.13 -16.68
N LEU A 41 17.98 16.69 -16.91
CA LEU A 41 17.43 16.47 -18.25
C LEU A 41 16.96 17.77 -18.91
N GLY A 42 16.61 18.79 -18.13
CA GLY A 42 16.21 20.12 -18.63
C GLY A 42 15.12 20.07 -19.72
N HIS A 43 15.31 20.84 -20.79
CA HIS A 43 14.32 20.93 -21.86
C HIS A 43 14.11 19.64 -22.69
N VAL A 44 15.06 18.69 -22.66
CA VAL A 44 14.96 17.42 -23.38
C VAL A 44 13.90 16.52 -22.76
N LEU A 45 13.63 16.67 -21.46
CA LEU A 45 12.62 15.88 -20.75
C LEU A 45 11.23 16.05 -21.38
N ALA A 46 10.84 17.27 -21.75
CA ALA A 46 9.53 17.56 -22.33
C ALA A 46 9.28 16.82 -23.68
N GLY A 47 10.35 16.50 -24.41
CA GLY A 47 10.27 15.72 -25.65
C GLY A 47 10.27 14.20 -25.46
N ARG A 48 10.66 13.71 -24.24
CA ARG A 48 10.78 12.27 -23.95
C ARG A 48 9.67 11.74 -23.05
N THR A 49 9.24 12.55 -22.10
CA THR A 49 8.27 12.15 -21.08
C THR A 49 7.21 13.24 -20.92
N PRO A 50 5.91 12.91 -21.01
CA PRO A 50 4.84 13.88 -20.77
C PRO A 50 4.97 14.51 -19.37
N THR A 51 4.75 15.81 -19.26
CA THR A 51 4.86 16.56 -18.00
C THR A 51 3.95 15.96 -16.89
N GLY A 52 2.77 15.46 -17.27
CA GLY A 52 1.86 14.81 -16.34
C GLY A 52 2.42 13.51 -15.74
N GLU A 53 3.24 12.76 -16.48
CA GLU A 53 3.91 11.55 -15.99
C GLU A 53 5.01 11.90 -14.99
N VAL A 54 5.82 12.92 -15.28
CA VAL A 54 6.84 13.42 -14.34
C VAL A 54 6.20 13.88 -13.03
N LEU A 55 5.09 14.62 -13.13
CA LEU A 55 4.34 15.08 -11.95
C LEU A 55 3.73 13.91 -11.18
N SER A 56 3.23 12.88 -11.86
CA SER A 56 2.74 11.67 -11.21
C SER A 56 3.84 10.94 -10.45
N VAL A 57 5.03 10.78 -11.06
CA VAL A 57 6.18 10.12 -10.42
C VAL A 57 6.66 10.90 -9.21
N SER A 58 6.75 12.23 -9.28
CA SER A 58 7.18 13.08 -8.16
C SER A 58 6.11 13.30 -7.08
N SER A 59 4.90 12.77 -7.23
CA SER A 59 3.83 12.89 -6.24
C SER A 59 3.25 11.53 -5.84
N SER A 60 2.26 11.04 -6.58
CA SER A 60 1.51 9.83 -6.21
C SER A 60 2.32 8.53 -6.31
N ASP A 61 3.24 8.42 -7.28
CA ASP A 61 4.07 7.22 -7.40
C ASP A 61 5.15 7.18 -6.29
N SER A 62 5.72 8.34 -5.91
CA SER A 62 6.65 8.45 -4.76
C SER A 62 5.97 8.13 -3.44
N ASP A 63 4.72 8.58 -3.23
CA ASP A 63 3.92 8.21 -2.04
C ASP A 63 3.62 6.71 -2.02
N THR A 64 3.26 6.12 -3.15
CA THR A 64 3.01 4.68 -3.27
C THR A 64 4.28 3.87 -2.95
N PHE A 65 5.44 4.35 -3.39
CA PHE A 65 6.73 3.74 -3.06
C PHE A 65 7.04 3.84 -1.55
N GLY A 66 6.85 5.02 -0.97
CA GLY A 66 7.00 5.23 0.48
C GLY A 66 6.06 4.33 1.29
N ALA A 67 4.79 4.26 0.93
CA ALA A 67 3.81 3.37 1.56
C ALA A 67 4.16 1.89 1.40
N THR A 68 4.84 1.51 0.31
CA THR A 68 5.33 0.13 0.12
C THR A 68 6.45 -0.19 1.09
N LEU A 69 7.40 0.73 1.30
CA LEU A 69 8.48 0.55 2.26
C LEU A 69 7.96 0.51 3.72
N GLU A 70 6.99 1.36 4.04
CA GLU A 70 6.25 1.30 5.31
C GLU A 70 5.64 -0.10 5.54
N ASN A 71 4.96 -0.65 4.52
CA ASN A 71 4.35 -1.99 4.61
C ASN A 71 5.40 -3.10 4.72
N MET A 72 6.59 -2.95 4.10
CA MET A 72 7.70 -3.88 4.31
C MET A 72 8.17 -3.89 5.76
N SER A 73 8.29 -2.72 6.37
CA SER A 73 8.66 -2.60 7.79
C SER A 73 7.61 -3.26 8.70
N ARG A 74 6.32 -3.09 8.39
CA ARG A 74 5.21 -3.77 9.08
C ARG A 74 5.26 -5.29 8.89
N LEU A 75 5.61 -5.76 7.69
CA LEU A 75 5.76 -7.18 7.39
C LEU A 75 6.88 -7.82 8.22
N VAL A 76 8.05 -7.17 8.31
CA VAL A 76 9.15 -7.66 9.16
C VAL A 76 8.69 -7.77 10.62
N ALA A 77 8.01 -6.74 11.15
CA ALA A 77 7.47 -6.78 12.50
C ALA A 77 6.43 -7.91 12.67
N ALA A 78 5.57 -8.14 11.67
CA ALA A 78 4.58 -9.21 11.69
C ALA A 78 5.24 -10.60 11.68
N ILE A 79 6.29 -10.81 10.87
CA ILE A 79 7.06 -12.07 10.83
C ILE A 79 7.72 -12.32 12.19
N LEU A 80 8.37 -11.30 12.76
CA LEU A 80 9.00 -11.42 14.08
C LEU A 80 7.98 -11.75 15.16
N SER A 81 6.87 -11.01 15.22
CA SER A 81 5.79 -11.24 16.18
C SER A 81 5.19 -12.64 16.04
N PHE A 82 4.93 -13.06 14.81
CA PHE A 82 4.45 -14.41 14.51
C PHE A 82 5.44 -15.47 14.98
N SER A 83 6.72 -15.31 14.68
CA SER A 83 7.77 -16.27 15.06
C SER A 83 7.87 -16.39 16.58
N VAL A 84 7.82 -15.27 17.32
CA VAL A 84 7.83 -15.28 18.78
C VAL A 84 6.63 -16.05 19.34
N VAL A 85 5.43 -15.77 18.84
CA VAL A 85 4.22 -16.48 19.29
C VAL A 85 4.29 -17.97 18.97
N VAL A 86 4.75 -18.34 17.77
CA VAL A 86 4.92 -19.76 17.39
C VAL A 86 5.89 -20.45 18.33
N VAL A 87 7.03 -19.84 18.64
CA VAL A 87 8.02 -20.42 19.58
C VAL A 87 7.41 -20.61 20.97
N ILE A 88 6.69 -19.63 21.50
CA ILE A 88 6.03 -19.71 22.81
C ILE A 88 4.98 -20.85 22.81
N VAL A 89 4.14 -20.91 21.76
CA VAL A 89 3.09 -21.92 21.65
C VAL A 89 3.69 -23.32 21.48
N LEU A 90 4.74 -23.47 20.65
CA LEU A 90 5.45 -24.74 20.45
C LEU A 90 6.13 -25.23 21.73
N SER A 91 6.72 -24.32 22.51
CA SER A 91 7.37 -24.68 23.79
C SER A 91 6.39 -25.13 24.86
N THR A 92 5.12 -24.66 24.78
CA THR A 92 4.07 -25.01 25.75
C THR A 92 3.28 -26.25 25.30
N SER A 93 2.92 -26.35 24.03
CA SER A 93 2.27 -27.50 23.43
C SER A 93 2.69 -27.66 21.96
N PRO A 94 3.47 -28.70 21.63
CA PRO A 94 3.89 -28.95 20.24
C PRO A 94 2.71 -29.13 19.28
N VAL A 95 1.61 -29.73 19.73
CA VAL A 95 0.40 -29.95 18.93
C VAL A 95 -0.22 -28.62 18.51
N LEU A 96 -0.43 -27.71 19.46
CA LEU A 96 -1.01 -26.38 19.18
C LEU A 96 -0.06 -25.52 18.35
N GLY A 97 1.26 -25.62 18.58
CA GLY A 97 2.26 -24.91 17.80
C GLY A 97 2.29 -25.34 16.33
N LEU A 98 2.19 -26.65 16.06
CA LEU A 98 2.10 -27.16 14.69
C LEU A 98 0.80 -26.74 13.99
N VAL A 99 -0.31 -26.69 14.70
CA VAL A 99 -1.58 -26.18 14.16
C VAL A 99 -1.46 -24.72 13.75
N VAL A 100 -0.88 -23.85 14.60
CA VAL A 100 -0.65 -22.44 14.26
C VAL A 100 0.30 -22.30 13.08
N LEU A 101 1.40 -23.03 13.08
CA LEU A 101 2.42 -22.99 12.02
C LEU A 101 1.83 -23.42 10.67
N GLY A 102 0.96 -24.43 10.64
CA GLY A 102 0.30 -24.91 9.42
C GLY A 102 -0.86 -24.05 8.98
N ALA A 103 -1.64 -23.52 9.92
CA ALA A 103 -2.85 -22.76 9.61
C ALA A 103 -2.54 -21.42 8.92
N VAL A 104 -1.50 -20.69 9.34
CA VAL A 104 -1.22 -19.36 8.79
C VAL A 104 -0.87 -19.39 7.30
N PRO A 105 0.02 -20.26 6.80
CA PRO A 105 0.24 -20.39 5.36
C PRO A 105 -1.02 -20.76 4.57
N VAL A 106 -1.88 -21.62 5.14
CA VAL A 106 -3.16 -22.00 4.52
C VAL A 106 -4.09 -20.79 4.44
N ILE A 107 -4.21 -20.03 5.52
CA ILE A 107 -5.04 -18.82 5.57
C ILE A 107 -4.55 -17.80 4.53
N VAL A 108 -3.27 -17.49 4.52
CA VAL A 108 -2.69 -16.54 3.57
C VAL A 108 -2.85 -17.06 2.13
N GLY A 109 -2.54 -18.33 1.88
CA GLY A 109 -2.65 -18.94 0.56
C GLY A 109 -4.07 -18.96 0.01
N SER A 110 -5.08 -19.16 0.85
CA SER A 110 -6.49 -19.16 0.45
C SER A 110 -7.00 -17.78 -0.02
N GLY A 111 -6.37 -16.70 0.42
CA GLY A 111 -6.70 -15.33 -0.04
C GLY A 111 -6.13 -14.96 -1.41
N LEU A 112 -5.02 -15.58 -1.83
CA LEU A 112 -4.34 -15.24 -3.09
C LEU A 112 -5.25 -15.32 -4.34
N PRO A 113 -6.14 -16.32 -4.51
CA PRO A 113 -7.03 -16.38 -5.65
C PRO A 113 -8.00 -15.20 -5.76
N LEU A 114 -8.40 -14.63 -4.60
CA LEU A 114 -9.33 -13.49 -4.56
C LEU A 114 -8.67 -12.17 -4.97
N LEU A 115 -7.35 -12.08 -4.91
CA LEU A 115 -6.63 -10.85 -5.28
C LEU A 115 -6.75 -10.53 -6.77
N ARG A 116 -6.70 -11.52 -7.65
CA ARG A 116 -6.80 -11.31 -9.10
C ARG A 116 -8.12 -10.65 -9.52
N PRO A 117 -9.31 -11.16 -9.13
CA PRO A 117 -10.58 -10.52 -9.48
C PRO A 117 -10.73 -9.15 -8.81
N LEU A 118 -10.22 -8.96 -7.58
CA LEU A 118 -10.20 -7.66 -6.91
C LEU A 118 -9.38 -6.63 -7.69
N HIS A 119 -8.16 -6.99 -8.13
CA HIS A 119 -7.32 -6.09 -8.94
C HIS A 119 -7.98 -5.73 -10.28
N ARG A 120 -8.63 -6.68 -10.94
CA ARG A 120 -9.38 -6.41 -12.17
C ARG A 120 -10.55 -5.46 -11.93
N ALA A 121 -11.32 -5.67 -10.87
CA ALA A 121 -12.43 -4.80 -10.51
C ALA A 121 -11.94 -3.36 -10.22
N ARG A 122 -10.87 -3.21 -9.44
CA ARG A 122 -10.24 -1.90 -9.15
C ARG A 122 -9.72 -1.20 -10.41
N ALA A 123 -9.16 -1.95 -11.36
CA ALA A 123 -8.70 -1.36 -12.63
C ALA A 123 -9.87 -0.79 -13.44
N VAL A 124 -10.98 -1.54 -13.56
CA VAL A 124 -12.19 -1.07 -14.23
C VAL A 124 -12.79 0.15 -13.54
N GLU A 125 -12.88 0.14 -12.22
CA GLU A 125 -13.37 1.28 -11.43
C GLU A 125 -12.53 2.53 -11.66
N ARG A 126 -11.18 2.41 -11.61
CA ARG A 126 -10.27 3.53 -11.88
C ARG A 126 -10.48 4.12 -13.28
N THR A 127 -10.59 3.28 -14.30
CA THR A 127 -10.85 3.73 -15.68
C THR A 127 -12.18 4.49 -15.75
N ARG A 128 -13.25 3.94 -15.17
CA ARG A 128 -14.57 4.59 -15.15
C ARG A 128 -14.58 5.90 -14.39
N SER A 129 -13.85 5.97 -13.27
CA SER A 129 -13.70 7.19 -12.48
C SER A 129 -12.92 8.27 -13.25
N SER A 130 -11.84 7.88 -13.94
CA SER A 130 -11.07 8.79 -14.80
C SER A 130 -11.91 9.34 -15.95
N ASP A 131 -12.67 8.48 -16.66
CA ASP A 131 -13.59 8.87 -17.73
C ASP A 131 -14.65 9.86 -17.21
N LEU A 132 -15.19 9.62 -16.00
CA LEU A 132 -16.18 10.50 -15.38
C LEU A 132 -15.59 11.87 -15.05
N THR A 133 -14.36 11.89 -14.50
CA THR A 133 -13.65 13.15 -14.19
C THR A 133 -13.35 13.94 -15.46
N SER A 134 -12.88 13.28 -16.53
CA SER A 134 -12.62 13.93 -17.82
C SER A 134 -13.90 14.56 -18.37
N ARG A 135 -15.00 13.82 -18.39
CA ARG A 135 -16.31 14.37 -18.82
C ARG A 135 -16.78 15.54 -17.99
N ALA A 136 -16.58 15.50 -16.66
CA ALA A 136 -16.90 16.64 -15.81
C ALA A 136 -16.10 17.88 -16.20
N THR A 137 -14.80 17.72 -16.42
CA THR A 137 -13.90 18.80 -16.85
C THR A 137 -14.33 19.38 -18.20
N ASP A 138 -14.66 18.52 -19.17
CA ASP A 138 -15.10 18.93 -20.51
C ASP A 138 -16.44 19.73 -20.44
N ILE A 139 -17.38 19.25 -19.61
CA ILE A 139 -18.67 19.95 -19.41
C ILE A 139 -18.42 21.32 -18.77
N VAL A 140 -17.56 21.42 -17.75
CA VAL A 140 -17.25 22.71 -17.10
C VAL A 140 -16.55 23.65 -18.06
N ALA A 141 -15.57 23.16 -18.83
CA ALA A 141 -14.87 23.96 -19.83
C ALA A 141 -15.81 24.48 -20.94
N GLY A 142 -16.77 23.63 -21.36
CA GLY A 142 -17.78 23.96 -22.38
C GLY A 142 -19.05 24.62 -21.87
N LEU A 143 -19.18 24.90 -20.57
CA LEU A 143 -20.44 25.29 -19.93
C LEU A 143 -21.08 26.52 -20.55
N ARG A 144 -20.28 27.52 -20.97
CA ARG A 144 -20.76 28.75 -21.62
C ARG A 144 -21.46 28.44 -22.94
N ILE A 145 -20.86 27.54 -23.75
CA ILE A 145 -21.39 27.13 -25.06
C ILE A 145 -22.65 26.29 -24.85
N LEU A 146 -22.60 25.34 -23.92
CA LEU A 146 -23.75 24.48 -23.57
C LEU A 146 -24.97 25.28 -23.15
N ARG A 147 -24.78 26.34 -22.38
CA ARG A 147 -25.85 27.23 -21.95
C ARG A 147 -26.40 28.08 -23.10
N GLY A 148 -25.56 28.43 -24.08
CA GLY A 148 -26.00 29.18 -25.26
C GLY A 148 -26.87 28.37 -26.24
N ILE A 149 -26.63 27.04 -26.31
CA ILE A 149 -27.38 26.14 -27.21
C ILE A 149 -28.50 25.34 -26.49
N GLY A 150 -28.65 25.50 -25.16
CA GLY A 150 -29.68 24.77 -24.38
C GLY A 150 -29.35 23.28 -24.19
N GLY A 151 -28.07 22.89 -24.20
CA GLY A 151 -27.61 21.49 -24.13
C GLY A 151 -27.46 20.91 -22.72
N GLU A 152 -27.72 21.68 -21.66
CA GLU A 152 -27.40 21.31 -20.27
C GLU A 152 -28.05 19.98 -19.85
N ARG A 153 -29.29 19.77 -20.25
CA ARG A 153 -30.04 18.57 -19.89
C ARG A 153 -29.44 17.31 -20.52
N THR A 154 -29.11 17.36 -21.81
CA THR A 154 -28.52 16.23 -22.54
C THR A 154 -27.15 15.83 -21.97
N PHE A 155 -26.29 16.81 -21.66
CA PHE A 155 -24.98 16.54 -21.07
C PHE A 155 -25.09 16.11 -19.60
N GLY A 156 -26.05 16.67 -18.84
CA GLY A 156 -26.36 16.24 -17.48
C GLY A 156 -26.81 14.78 -17.42
N ASP A 157 -27.70 14.35 -18.31
CA ASP A 157 -28.18 12.98 -18.40
C ASP A 157 -27.05 12.01 -18.81
N ALA A 158 -26.20 12.41 -19.75
CA ALA A 158 -25.02 11.64 -20.15
C ALA A 158 -24.03 11.49 -19.00
N TYR A 159 -23.80 12.55 -18.22
CA TYR A 159 -22.96 12.50 -17.03
C TYR A 159 -23.58 11.58 -15.95
N ALA A 160 -24.87 11.73 -15.67
CA ALA A 160 -25.58 10.88 -14.71
C ALA A 160 -25.50 9.40 -15.08
N THR A 161 -25.66 9.06 -16.36
CA THR A 161 -25.50 7.69 -16.88
C THR A 161 -24.08 7.15 -16.63
N GLN A 162 -23.05 7.95 -16.91
CA GLN A 162 -21.66 7.56 -16.66
C GLN A 162 -21.36 7.42 -15.16
N SER A 163 -21.92 8.31 -14.35
CA SER A 163 -21.82 8.25 -12.87
C SER A 163 -22.40 6.94 -12.33
N GLN A 164 -23.55 6.49 -12.84
CA GLN A 164 -24.15 5.21 -12.45
C GLN A 164 -23.24 4.02 -12.84
N ARG A 165 -22.65 4.05 -14.02
CA ARG A 165 -21.67 2.99 -14.45
C ARG A 165 -20.43 2.97 -13.56
N THR A 166 -19.96 4.14 -13.12
CA THR A 166 -18.83 4.24 -12.17
C THR A 166 -19.23 3.68 -10.81
N ARG A 167 -20.45 4.03 -10.33
CA ARG A 167 -21.00 3.47 -9.10
C ARG A 167 -21.10 1.94 -9.13
N GLU A 168 -21.59 1.36 -10.23
CA GLU A 168 -21.68 -0.09 -10.40
C GLU A 168 -20.30 -0.76 -10.36
N ALA A 169 -19.29 -0.15 -10.98
CA ALA A 169 -17.92 -0.62 -10.92
C ALA A 169 -17.39 -0.56 -9.47
N GLY A 170 -17.62 0.54 -8.74
CA GLY A 170 -17.24 0.69 -7.33
C GLY A 170 -17.94 -0.33 -6.42
N VAL A 171 -19.24 -0.58 -6.60
CA VAL A 171 -19.96 -1.62 -5.86
C VAL A 171 -19.35 -3.00 -6.12
N ARG A 172 -18.98 -3.31 -7.36
CA ARG A 172 -18.34 -4.58 -7.70
C ARG A 172 -16.96 -4.73 -7.04
N THR A 173 -16.17 -3.66 -6.99
CA THR A 173 -14.91 -3.62 -6.24
C THR A 173 -15.15 -3.85 -4.76
N GLY A 174 -16.15 -3.16 -4.18
CA GLY A 174 -16.54 -3.31 -2.78
C GLY A 174 -16.94 -4.75 -2.42
N ILE A 175 -17.67 -5.46 -3.30
CA ILE A 175 -18.03 -6.87 -3.09
C ILE A 175 -16.78 -7.75 -3.01
N TRP A 176 -15.83 -7.60 -3.93
CA TRP A 176 -14.58 -8.37 -3.91
C TRP A 176 -13.70 -8.03 -2.70
N GLN A 177 -13.65 -6.75 -2.32
CA GLN A 177 -12.91 -6.31 -1.14
C GLN A 177 -13.54 -6.87 0.14
N ALA A 178 -14.85 -6.73 0.31
CA ALA A 178 -15.58 -7.30 1.44
C ALA A 178 -15.43 -8.82 1.51
N GLY A 179 -15.43 -9.51 0.34
CA GLY A 179 -15.19 -10.95 0.27
C GLY A 179 -13.81 -11.34 0.78
N THR A 180 -12.77 -10.58 0.42
CA THR A 180 -11.40 -10.83 0.89
C THR A 180 -11.27 -10.59 2.40
N GLU A 181 -11.84 -9.49 2.89
CA GLU A 181 -11.84 -9.15 4.33
C GLU A 181 -12.64 -10.16 5.15
N SER A 182 -13.83 -10.53 4.69
CA SER A 182 -14.68 -11.52 5.35
C SER A 182 -14.02 -12.90 5.42
N LEU A 183 -13.33 -13.32 4.34
CA LEU A 183 -12.57 -14.57 4.35
C LEU A 183 -11.46 -14.54 5.39
N SER A 184 -10.71 -13.44 5.48
CA SER A 184 -9.65 -13.29 6.49
C SER A 184 -10.19 -13.39 7.91
N VAL A 185 -11.30 -12.70 8.21
CA VAL A 185 -11.95 -12.75 9.54
C VAL A 185 -12.49 -14.16 9.83
N LEU A 186 -13.15 -14.80 8.86
CA LEU A 186 -13.71 -16.14 8.99
C LEU A 186 -12.61 -17.16 9.29
N LEU A 187 -11.54 -17.15 8.52
CA LEU A 187 -10.44 -18.10 8.70
C LEU A 187 -9.70 -17.89 10.02
N SER A 188 -9.52 -16.63 10.45
CA SER A 188 -8.98 -16.32 11.77
C SER A 188 -9.90 -16.79 12.89
N GLY A 189 -11.22 -16.65 12.73
CA GLY A 189 -12.23 -17.19 13.66
C GLY A 189 -12.21 -18.72 13.71
N VAL A 190 -12.11 -19.39 12.57
CA VAL A 190 -11.97 -20.86 12.51
C VAL A 190 -10.69 -21.31 13.22
N LEU A 191 -9.57 -20.62 13.01
CA LEU A 191 -8.33 -20.91 13.72
C LEU A 191 -8.51 -20.79 15.24
N LEU A 192 -9.20 -19.75 15.72
CA LEU A 192 -9.50 -19.56 17.12
C LEU A 192 -10.33 -20.73 17.67
N VAL A 193 -11.38 -21.17 16.96
CA VAL A 193 -12.22 -22.30 17.35
C VAL A 193 -11.42 -23.60 17.41
N VAL A 194 -10.58 -23.86 16.40
CA VAL A 194 -9.73 -25.06 16.35
C VAL A 194 -8.73 -25.07 17.52
N LEU A 195 -8.07 -23.95 17.77
CA LEU A 195 -7.12 -23.83 18.89
C LEU A 195 -7.80 -24.01 20.24
N THR A 196 -9.03 -23.46 20.39
CA THR A 196 -9.84 -23.65 21.60
C THR A 196 -10.20 -25.09 21.78
N TRP A 197 -10.66 -25.77 20.76
CA TRP A 197 -11.07 -27.16 20.83
C TRP A 197 -9.89 -28.07 21.19
N ILE A 198 -8.78 -27.96 20.46
CA ILE A 198 -7.58 -28.76 20.75
C ILE A 198 -7.03 -28.43 22.13
N GLY A 199 -6.97 -27.14 22.51
CA GLY A 199 -6.49 -26.69 23.80
C GLY A 199 -7.37 -27.23 24.96
N SER A 200 -8.68 -27.27 24.79
CA SER A 200 -9.60 -27.87 25.77
C SER A 200 -9.37 -29.38 25.91
N HIS A 201 -9.11 -30.09 24.83
CA HIS A 201 -8.75 -31.51 24.86
C HIS A 201 -7.42 -31.75 25.58
N GLU A 202 -6.41 -30.93 25.34
CA GLU A 202 -5.11 -30.99 26.01
C GLU A 202 -5.24 -30.70 27.52
N LEU A 203 -6.15 -29.76 27.91
CA LEU A 203 -6.46 -29.46 29.30
C LEU A 203 -7.13 -30.66 30.01
N LEU A 204 -8.13 -31.26 29.37
CA LEU A 204 -8.84 -32.44 29.91
C LEU A 204 -7.92 -33.66 30.04
N ALA A 205 -6.92 -33.77 29.16
CA ALA A 205 -5.89 -34.79 29.22
C ALA A 205 -4.79 -34.49 30.27
N GLY A 206 -4.89 -33.40 31.03
CA GLY A 206 -3.91 -33.01 32.03
C GLY A 206 -2.58 -32.51 31.48
N ARG A 207 -2.46 -32.29 30.17
CA ARG A 207 -1.23 -31.81 29.50
C ARG A 207 -1.09 -30.30 29.50
N LEU A 208 -2.17 -29.57 29.76
CA LEU A 208 -2.20 -28.12 29.89
C LEU A 208 -2.86 -27.70 31.20
N THR A 209 -2.44 -26.56 31.73
CA THR A 209 -3.11 -25.87 32.82
C THR A 209 -4.16 -24.90 32.31
N LEU A 210 -5.14 -24.55 33.15
CA LEU A 210 -6.16 -23.55 32.79
C LEU A 210 -5.54 -22.21 32.42
N GLY A 211 -4.48 -21.78 33.13
CA GLY A 211 -3.75 -20.54 32.81
C GLY A 211 -3.10 -20.56 31.43
N GLN A 212 -2.53 -21.69 31.02
CA GLN A 212 -1.98 -21.87 29.67
C GLN A 212 -3.07 -21.80 28.60
N LEU A 213 -4.22 -22.43 28.83
CA LEU A 213 -5.35 -22.35 27.90
C LEU A 213 -5.83 -20.92 27.70
N VAL A 214 -5.98 -20.15 28.79
CA VAL A 214 -6.32 -18.70 28.69
C VAL A 214 -5.26 -17.92 27.92
N SER A 215 -3.96 -18.23 28.13
CA SER A 215 -2.88 -17.60 27.37
C SER A 215 -2.97 -17.91 25.87
N PHE A 216 -3.35 -19.12 25.48
CA PHE A 216 -3.57 -19.49 24.08
C PHE A 216 -4.67 -18.69 23.39
N PHE A 217 -5.75 -18.35 24.10
CA PHE A 217 -6.76 -17.43 23.57
C PHE A 217 -6.15 -16.05 23.24
N GLY A 218 -5.31 -15.54 24.14
CA GLY A 218 -4.60 -14.27 23.90
C GLY A 218 -3.69 -14.35 22.67
N TYR A 219 -2.94 -15.44 22.52
CA TYR A 219 -2.06 -15.65 21.36
C TYR A 219 -2.85 -15.83 20.06
N ALA A 220 -3.95 -16.56 20.07
CA ALA A 220 -4.81 -16.74 18.91
C ALA A 220 -5.44 -15.42 18.46
N ALA A 221 -5.95 -14.62 19.41
CA ALA A 221 -6.47 -13.28 19.10
C ALA A 221 -5.38 -12.34 18.56
N PHE A 222 -4.18 -12.39 19.12
CA PHE A 222 -3.03 -11.60 18.62
C PHE A 222 -2.63 -11.97 17.20
N LEU A 223 -2.70 -13.24 16.81
CA LEU A 223 -2.31 -13.72 15.48
C LEU A 223 -3.17 -13.16 14.34
N VAL A 224 -4.37 -12.67 14.63
CA VAL A 224 -5.24 -12.04 13.62
C VAL A 224 -4.55 -10.85 12.94
N ILE A 225 -3.83 -10.03 13.71
CA ILE A 225 -3.16 -8.81 13.19
C ILE A 225 -2.03 -9.15 12.21
N PRO A 226 -1.04 -10.01 12.55
CA PRO A 226 -0.02 -10.44 11.60
C PRO A 226 -0.60 -11.04 10.31
N ILE A 227 -1.64 -11.86 10.41
CA ILE A 227 -2.29 -12.47 9.24
C ILE A 227 -2.85 -11.38 8.31
N GLN A 228 -3.54 -10.38 8.84
CA GLN A 228 -4.05 -9.25 8.04
C GLN A 228 -2.92 -8.47 7.37
N ILE A 229 -1.80 -8.24 8.07
CA ILE A 229 -0.65 -7.56 7.52
C ILE A 229 -0.07 -8.33 6.32
N PHE A 230 0.01 -9.66 6.37
CA PHE A 230 0.42 -10.48 5.23
C PHE A 230 -0.47 -10.26 4.00
N PHE A 231 -1.80 -10.23 4.18
CA PHE A 231 -2.74 -9.95 3.07
C PHE A 231 -2.53 -8.56 2.47
N TRP A 232 -2.41 -7.55 3.31
CA TRP A 232 -2.20 -6.17 2.85
C TRP A 232 -0.85 -6.00 2.15
N CYS A 233 0.19 -6.66 2.65
CA CYS A 233 1.52 -6.58 2.08
C CYS A 233 1.56 -7.13 0.66
N VAL A 234 0.94 -8.28 0.38
CA VAL A 234 0.86 -8.85 -0.97
C VAL A 234 0.20 -7.88 -1.95
N GLN A 235 -0.88 -7.19 -1.53
CA GLN A 235 -1.55 -6.20 -2.38
C GLN A 235 -0.63 -5.00 -2.67
N ARG A 236 0.04 -4.46 -1.65
CA ARG A 236 0.90 -3.27 -1.78
C ARG A 236 2.19 -3.53 -2.57
N LEU A 237 2.74 -4.74 -2.52
CA LEU A 237 3.91 -5.11 -3.30
C LEU A 237 3.70 -4.94 -4.79
N VAL A 238 2.53 -5.29 -5.30
CA VAL A 238 2.19 -5.14 -6.72
C VAL A 238 2.13 -3.66 -7.12
N ASP A 239 1.46 -2.83 -6.30
CA ASP A 239 1.36 -1.39 -6.56
C ASP A 239 2.75 -0.72 -6.50
N GLY A 240 3.55 -1.05 -5.49
CA GLY A 240 4.91 -0.53 -5.32
C GLY A 240 5.86 -0.93 -6.45
N HIS A 241 5.75 -2.16 -6.96
CA HIS A 241 6.56 -2.59 -8.10
C HIS A 241 6.29 -1.75 -9.36
N VAL A 242 5.02 -1.43 -9.63
CA VAL A 242 4.63 -0.59 -10.79
C VAL A 242 5.17 0.83 -10.63
N SER A 243 5.01 1.44 -9.46
CA SER A 243 5.53 2.81 -9.19
C SER A 243 7.05 2.84 -9.24
N ALA A 244 7.74 1.84 -8.67
CA ALA A 244 9.19 1.72 -8.75
C ALA A 244 9.69 1.58 -10.20
N ALA A 245 9.01 0.78 -11.03
CA ALA A 245 9.39 0.60 -12.43
C ALA A 245 9.31 1.92 -13.22
N LYS A 246 8.27 2.75 -13.01
CA LYS A 246 8.17 4.08 -13.63
C LYS A 246 9.29 5.00 -13.16
N THR A 247 9.54 5.06 -11.86
CA THR A 247 10.62 5.87 -11.28
C THR A 247 11.99 5.47 -11.84
N ILE A 248 12.28 4.17 -11.90
CA ILE A 248 13.53 3.66 -12.48
C ILE A 248 13.64 4.01 -13.95
N THR A 249 12.55 3.93 -14.73
CA THR A 249 12.54 4.32 -16.14
C THR A 249 12.88 5.79 -16.32
N LEU A 250 12.34 6.67 -15.48
CA LEU A 250 12.63 8.09 -15.51
C LEU A 250 14.08 8.39 -15.11
N LEU A 251 14.56 7.81 -14.01
CA LEU A 251 15.90 8.00 -13.50
C LEU A 251 16.97 7.40 -14.43
N GLY A 252 16.65 6.34 -15.16
CA GLY A 252 17.53 5.68 -16.12
C GLY A 252 17.73 6.43 -17.44
N GLN A 253 17.02 7.53 -17.68
CA GLN A 253 17.18 8.29 -18.92
C GLN A 253 18.59 8.89 -19.02
N PRO A 254 19.28 8.74 -20.19
CA PRO A 254 20.61 9.28 -20.36
C PRO A 254 20.56 10.83 -20.43
N VAL A 255 21.45 11.47 -19.68
CA VAL A 255 21.65 12.91 -19.73
C VAL A 255 22.33 13.28 -21.07
N PRO A 256 21.78 14.19 -21.89
CA PRO A 256 22.27 14.45 -23.24
C PRO A 256 23.53 15.31 -23.28
N TRP A 257 23.88 15.95 -22.19
CA TRP A 257 25.12 16.75 -22.11
C TRP A 257 26.07 16.13 -21.07
N ARG A 258 27.36 16.26 -21.36
CA ARG A 258 28.42 15.97 -20.39
C ARG A 258 28.52 17.17 -19.45
N ASP A 259 28.70 16.90 -18.16
CA ASP A 259 29.03 17.95 -17.21
C ASP A 259 30.22 18.75 -17.74
N GLY A 260 30.01 20.06 -17.94
CA GLY A 260 31.05 20.93 -18.41
C GLY A 260 32.18 20.96 -17.40
N THR A 261 33.35 20.48 -17.80
CA THR A 261 34.59 20.55 -17.02
C THR A 261 35.17 21.97 -16.94
N LYS A 262 34.52 22.96 -17.54
CA LYS A 262 34.92 24.38 -17.40
C LYS A 262 34.27 24.94 -16.14
N PRO A 263 35.07 25.36 -15.13
CA PRO A 263 34.54 26.18 -14.06
C PRO A 263 33.91 27.42 -14.69
N LEU A 264 32.71 27.80 -14.27
CA LEU A 264 32.17 29.12 -14.58
C LEU A 264 33.15 30.12 -14.04
N ILE A 265 33.90 30.74 -14.97
CA ILE A 265 34.87 31.77 -14.61
C ILE A 265 34.04 32.94 -14.13
N SER A 266 34.04 33.14 -12.82
CA SER A 266 33.35 34.22 -12.10
C SER A 266 33.97 35.60 -12.36
N GLY A 267 34.56 35.85 -13.52
CA GLY A 267 35.28 37.10 -13.81
C GLY A 267 34.84 37.81 -15.07
N ASP A 268 34.41 37.10 -16.12
CA ASP A 268 34.31 37.73 -17.46
C ASP A 268 32.91 38.25 -17.82
N VAL A 269 31.91 38.11 -17.00
CA VAL A 269 30.54 38.55 -17.30
C VAL A 269 30.27 39.97 -16.80
N VAL A 270 31.01 40.44 -15.79
CA VAL A 270 30.77 41.76 -15.18
C VAL A 270 31.37 42.90 -16.05
N ASP A 271 32.42 42.65 -16.84
CA ASP A 271 33.08 43.67 -17.64
C ASP A 271 32.41 43.92 -19.00
N GLN A 272 31.50 43.07 -19.45
CA GLN A 272 30.78 43.27 -20.72
C GLN A 272 29.45 44.04 -20.61
N VAL A 273 28.98 44.32 -19.38
CA VAL A 273 27.72 45.09 -19.17
C VAL A 273 27.98 46.53 -18.74
N SER A 274 29.23 46.90 -18.50
CA SER A 274 29.64 48.28 -18.09
C SER A 274 30.44 49.03 -19.14
N GLY A 275 30.45 48.61 -20.41
CA GLY A 275 31.07 49.32 -21.54
C GLY A 275 30.01 49.89 -22.49
#